data_2ca5928abd1380dba6c9232c8ad5db16
#
_entry.id   2ca5928abd1380dba6c9232c8ad5db16
#
_cell.length_a   1.000
_cell.length_b   1.000
_cell.length_c   1.000
_cell.angle_alpha   90.00
_cell.angle_beta   90.00
_cell.angle_gamma   90.00
#
_symmetry.space_group_name_H-M   'P 1'
#
loop_
_entity.id
_entity.type
_entity.pdbx_description
1 polymer ?
#
loop_
_entity_poly.entity_id
_entity_poly.type
_entity_poly.pdbx_seq_one_letter_code
_entity_poly.pdbx_strand_id
1 'polypeptide(L)'
;YGHVYVARVAMGAKMPQTVQAMLEAESYAGPSLIIAYSHCIAHGYDMAFGMAQQKMAVDSGVWPLYRFDPRRIKAGEPPMHLDYGPPRASVADYMRNESRFRMCLGFLVLRRLDTIRFTFLSHTGPA
;
A
#
# COMPACT_ATOMS: atom_id res chain seq x y z
N TYR A 1 5.90 -8.87 15.81
CA TYR A 1 6.38 -8.74 17.20
C TYR A 1 5.23 -8.45 18.19
N GLY A 2 4.07 -7.95 17.74
CA GLY A 2 2.90 -7.70 18.60
C GLY A 2 2.97 -6.48 19.53
N HIS A 3 4.09 -5.77 19.56
CA HIS A 3 4.32 -4.61 20.42
C HIS A 3 4.87 -3.38 19.67
N VAL A 4 4.87 -3.40 18.35
CA VAL A 4 5.32 -2.29 17.51
C VAL A 4 4.10 -1.72 16.78
N TYR A 5 3.90 -0.40 16.87
CA TYR A 5 2.94 0.28 15.98
C TYR A 5 3.51 0.29 14.56
N VAL A 6 2.71 -0.10 13.57
CA VAL A 6 3.15 -0.11 12.17
C VAL A 6 2.09 0.54 11.29
N ALA A 7 2.51 1.49 10.46
CA ALA A 7 1.62 2.06 9.45
C ALA A 7 2.29 2.08 8.07
N ARG A 8 1.51 1.83 7.03
CA ARG A 8 1.90 1.99 5.64
C ARG A 8 1.09 3.10 5.02
N VAL A 9 1.77 4.15 4.53
CA VAL A 9 1.16 5.40 4.12
C VAL A 9 1.59 5.83 2.73
N ALA A 10 0.76 6.65 2.08
CA ALA A 10 1.08 7.34 0.84
C ALA A 10 0.37 8.70 0.84
N MET A 11 1.12 9.77 1.10
CA MET A 11 0.59 11.11 1.24
C MET A 11 -0.18 11.58 0.00
N GLY A 12 0.33 11.27 -1.19
CA GLY A 12 -0.32 11.61 -2.47
C GLY A 12 -1.62 10.85 -2.74
N ALA A 13 -1.83 9.72 -2.07
CA ALA A 13 -3.06 8.94 -2.21
C ALA A 13 -4.11 9.31 -1.16
N LYS A 14 -3.68 9.46 0.12
CA LYS A 14 -4.60 9.68 1.24
C LYS A 14 -3.90 10.45 2.36
N MET A 15 -3.79 11.77 2.21
CA MET A 15 -3.13 12.64 3.18
C MET A 15 -3.72 12.54 4.61
N PRO A 16 -5.05 12.55 4.82
CA PRO A 16 -5.61 12.42 6.16
C PRO A 16 -5.17 11.14 6.88
N GLN A 17 -5.06 10.02 6.16
CA GLN A 17 -4.57 8.75 6.71
C GLN A 17 -3.10 8.85 7.13
N THR A 18 -2.28 9.52 6.33
CA THR A 18 -0.87 9.75 6.65
C THR A 18 -0.71 10.58 7.94
N VAL A 19 -1.48 11.67 8.07
CA VAL A 19 -1.48 12.50 9.27
C VAL A 19 -1.94 11.70 10.48
N GLN A 20 -3.03 10.94 10.36
CA GLN A 20 -3.54 10.12 11.45
C GLN A 20 -2.54 9.05 11.88
N ALA A 21 -1.88 8.40 10.94
CA ALA A 21 -0.86 7.40 11.25
C ALA A 21 0.33 7.99 12.03
N MET A 22 0.72 9.22 11.72
CA MET A 22 1.77 9.93 12.46
C MET A 22 1.33 10.29 13.88
N LEU A 23 0.12 10.81 14.07
CA LEU A 23 -0.43 11.12 15.39
C LEU A 23 -0.58 9.88 16.27
N GLU A 24 -1.04 8.76 15.68
CA GLU A 24 -1.15 7.49 16.38
C GLU A 24 0.23 6.94 16.79
N ALA A 25 1.21 7.04 15.89
CA ALA A 25 2.59 6.62 16.14
C ALA A 25 3.24 7.45 17.24
N GLU A 26 3.02 8.77 17.29
CA GLU A 26 3.52 9.67 18.34
C GLU A 26 2.87 9.36 19.70
N SER A 27 1.58 9.09 19.70
CA SER A 27 0.82 8.76 20.92
C SER A 27 1.12 7.36 21.47
N TYR A 28 1.82 6.52 20.72
CA TYR A 28 2.11 5.15 21.12
C TYR A 28 3.34 5.11 22.05
N ALA A 29 3.20 4.55 23.26
CA ALA A 29 4.27 4.47 24.25
C ALA A 29 5.31 3.36 23.99
N GLY A 30 5.47 2.92 22.75
CA GLY A 30 6.40 1.90 22.31
C GLY A 30 7.06 2.24 20.97
N PRO A 31 7.83 1.32 20.40
CA PRO A 31 8.44 1.55 19.09
C PRO A 31 7.37 1.67 17.99
N SER A 32 7.57 2.61 17.09
CA SER A 32 6.67 2.87 15.96
C SER A 32 7.44 2.84 14.64
N LEU A 33 6.84 2.25 13.60
CA LEU A 33 7.38 2.18 12.25
C LEU A 33 6.35 2.72 11.25
N ILE A 34 6.72 3.77 10.52
CA ILE A 34 5.93 4.27 9.40
C ILE A 34 6.66 3.96 8.09
N ILE A 35 6.00 3.21 7.21
CA ILE A 35 6.49 2.85 5.89
C ILE A 35 5.80 3.77 4.88
N ALA A 36 6.49 4.82 4.45
CA ALA A 36 5.96 5.81 3.52
C ALA A 36 6.34 5.50 2.07
N TYR A 37 5.37 5.64 1.15
CA TYR A 37 5.68 5.61 -0.28
C TYR A 37 6.54 6.83 -0.64
N SER A 38 7.70 6.59 -1.22
CA SER A 38 8.56 7.63 -1.77
C SER A 38 8.61 7.50 -3.28
N HIS A 39 8.23 8.54 -4.02
CA HIS A 39 8.50 8.62 -5.45
C HIS A 39 9.95 9.05 -5.68
N CYS A 40 10.56 8.56 -6.74
CA CYS A 40 11.99 8.74 -7.01
C CYS A 40 12.24 8.94 -8.50
N ILE A 41 13.20 9.80 -8.83
CA ILE A 41 13.64 10.02 -10.22
C ILE A 41 14.10 8.72 -10.90
N ALA A 42 14.68 7.79 -10.13
CA ALA A 42 15.10 6.48 -10.63
C ALA A 42 13.93 5.58 -11.09
N HIS A 43 12.69 5.89 -10.72
CA HIS A 43 11.52 5.18 -11.24
C HIS A 43 11.25 5.52 -12.71
N GLY A 44 11.82 6.62 -13.21
CA GLY A 44 11.81 7.00 -14.63
C GLY A 44 10.47 7.53 -15.12
N TYR A 45 9.91 8.49 -14.39
CA TYR A 45 8.77 9.31 -14.79
C TYR A 45 8.97 10.76 -14.33
N ASP A 46 8.19 11.69 -14.85
CA ASP A 46 8.24 13.10 -14.44
C ASP A 46 7.78 13.26 -12.98
N MET A 47 8.65 13.79 -12.15
CA MET A 47 8.42 13.99 -10.71
C MET A 47 7.24 14.93 -10.41
N ALA A 48 6.84 15.80 -11.35
CA ALA A 48 5.64 16.61 -11.22
C ALA A 48 4.37 15.77 -11.02
N PHE A 49 4.36 14.52 -11.53
CA PHE A 49 3.26 13.56 -11.36
C PHE A 49 3.43 12.61 -10.15
N GLY A 50 4.41 12.87 -9.28
CA GLY A 50 4.71 12.00 -8.13
C GLY A 50 3.51 11.69 -7.24
N MET A 51 2.69 12.70 -6.93
CA MET A 51 1.47 12.53 -6.10
C MET A 51 0.41 11.69 -6.83
N ALA A 52 0.22 11.91 -8.13
CA ALA A 52 -0.71 11.12 -8.95
C ALA A 52 -0.25 9.66 -9.04
N GLN A 53 1.05 9.43 -9.16
CA GLN A 53 1.64 8.09 -9.21
C GLN A 53 1.49 7.35 -7.87
N GLN A 54 1.63 8.04 -6.73
CA GLN A 54 1.33 7.47 -5.41
C GLN A 54 -0.14 7.04 -5.31
N LYS A 55 -1.04 7.90 -5.80
CA LYS A 55 -2.48 7.57 -5.84
C LYS A 55 -2.73 6.35 -6.71
N MET A 56 -2.12 6.27 -7.89
CA MET A 56 -2.23 5.13 -8.79
C MET A 56 -1.71 3.84 -8.14
N ALA A 57 -0.60 3.90 -7.39
CA ALA A 57 -0.06 2.76 -6.66
C ALA A 57 -1.06 2.21 -5.62
N VAL A 58 -1.79 3.08 -4.93
CA VAL A 58 -2.82 2.68 -3.97
C VAL A 58 -4.07 2.17 -4.68
N ASP A 59 -4.56 2.89 -5.69
CA ASP A 59 -5.78 2.54 -6.43
C ASP A 59 -5.64 1.22 -7.21
N SER A 60 -4.42 0.85 -7.61
CA SER A 60 -4.12 -0.45 -8.23
C SER A 60 -3.87 -1.60 -7.25
N GLY A 61 -3.81 -1.31 -5.95
CA GLY A 61 -3.51 -2.30 -4.91
C GLY A 61 -2.03 -2.69 -4.79
N VAL A 62 -1.13 -2.07 -5.56
CA VAL A 62 0.33 -2.28 -5.45
C VAL A 62 0.87 -1.79 -4.10
N TRP A 63 0.26 -0.72 -3.58
CA TRP A 63 0.63 -0.14 -2.30
C TRP A 63 -0.58 -0.06 -1.35
N PRO A 64 -0.94 -1.15 -0.65
CA PRO A 64 -2.03 -1.15 0.32
C PRO A 64 -1.71 -0.24 1.51
N LEU A 65 -2.68 0.57 1.93
CA LEU A 65 -2.59 1.41 3.11
C LEU A 65 -3.17 0.67 4.31
N TYR A 66 -2.44 0.67 5.44
CA TYR A 66 -2.92 0.05 6.67
C TYR A 66 -2.27 0.68 7.91
N ARG A 67 -2.89 0.45 9.05
CA ARG A 67 -2.35 0.74 10.38
C ARG A 67 -2.51 -0.49 11.26
N PHE A 68 -1.47 -0.83 11.98
CA PHE A 68 -1.46 -1.87 13.00
C PHE A 68 -1.17 -1.23 14.35
N ASP A 69 -2.14 -1.25 15.25
CA ASP A 69 -2.04 -0.67 16.59
C ASP A 69 -2.13 -1.77 17.66
N PRO A 70 -1.03 -2.09 18.38
CA PRO A 70 -1.02 -3.10 19.42
C PRO A 70 -1.95 -2.80 20.59
N ARG A 71 -2.34 -1.53 20.83
CA ARG A 71 -3.27 -1.15 21.91
C ARG A 71 -4.63 -1.79 21.74
N ARG A 72 -5.05 -2.01 20.49
CA ARG A 72 -6.34 -2.62 20.16
C ARG A 72 -6.42 -4.09 20.58
N ILE A 73 -5.31 -4.81 20.59
CA ILE A 73 -5.25 -6.21 21.09
C ILE A 73 -5.70 -6.25 22.54
N LYS A 74 -5.22 -5.31 23.36
CA LYS A 74 -5.59 -5.21 24.78
C LYS A 74 -7.06 -4.85 24.98
N ALA A 75 -7.67 -4.17 24.01
CA ALA A 75 -9.08 -3.83 24.01
C ALA A 75 -9.98 -4.96 23.43
N GLY A 76 -9.41 -6.08 23.01
CA GLY A 76 -10.15 -7.16 22.36
C GLY A 76 -10.58 -6.85 20.91
N GLU A 77 -9.97 -5.85 20.28
CA GLU A 77 -10.28 -5.41 18.93
C GLU A 77 -9.23 -5.89 17.92
N PRO A 78 -9.58 -6.02 16.63
CA PRO A 78 -8.60 -6.30 15.59
C PRO A 78 -7.51 -5.21 15.53
N PRO A 79 -6.22 -5.58 15.65
CA PRO A 79 -5.14 -4.59 15.67
C PRO A 79 -4.86 -3.99 14.29
N MET A 80 -5.20 -4.71 13.21
CA MET A 80 -4.99 -4.30 11.83
C MET A 80 -6.21 -3.55 11.30
N HIS A 81 -5.98 -2.35 10.79
CA HIS A 81 -6.97 -1.55 10.09
C HIS A 81 -6.52 -1.30 8.65
N LEU A 82 -7.31 -1.74 7.68
CA LEU A 82 -7.07 -1.44 6.26
C LEU A 82 -7.67 -0.08 5.91
N ASP A 83 -6.83 0.81 5.40
CA ASP A 83 -7.19 2.19 5.09
C ASP A 83 -7.47 2.41 3.59
N TYR A 84 -7.52 1.37 2.80
CA TYR A 84 -7.82 1.42 1.36
C TYR A 84 -8.98 0.47 1.03
N GLY A 85 -9.65 0.77 -0.09
CA GLY A 85 -10.73 -0.08 -0.62
C GLY A 85 -10.22 -1.09 -1.65
N PRO A 86 -11.13 -1.82 -2.30
CA PRO A 86 -10.78 -2.72 -3.40
C PRO A 86 -10.09 -1.93 -4.53
N PRO A 87 -9.17 -2.58 -5.29
CA PRO A 87 -8.50 -1.94 -6.41
C PRO A 87 -9.49 -1.34 -7.41
N ARG A 88 -9.20 -0.11 -7.87
CA ARG A 88 -10.01 0.67 -8.82
C ARG A 88 -9.27 0.95 -10.12
N ALA A 89 -7.97 0.68 -10.17
CA ALA A 89 -7.11 0.88 -11.31
C ALA A 89 -6.36 -0.42 -11.66
N SER A 90 -5.94 -0.52 -12.91
CA SER A 90 -5.13 -1.66 -13.36
C SER A 90 -3.69 -1.51 -12.87
N VAL A 91 -3.09 -2.62 -12.42
CA VAL A 91 -1.65 -2.69 -12.12
C VAL A 91 -0.82 -2.37 -13.38
N ALA A 92 -1.28 -2.80 -14.55
CA ALA A 92 -0.61 -2.52 -15.82
C ALA A 92 -0.56 -1.02 -16.12
N ASP A 93 -1.61 -0.26 -15.78
CA ASP A 93 -1.63 1.20 -15.97
C ASP A 93 -0.67 1.90 -15.03
N TYR A 94 -0.60 1.45 -13.77
CA TYR A 94 0.41 1.91 -12.82
C TYR A 94 1.82 1.67 -13.36
N MET A 95 2.11 0.46 -13.84
CA MET A 95 3.43 0.07 -14.34
C MET A 95 3.84 0.84 -15.61
N ARG A 96 2.90 1.15 -16.51
CA ARG A 96 3.20 1.89 -17.76
C ARG A 96 3.76 3.29 -17.50
N ASN A 97 3.39 3.90 -16.41
CA ASN A 97 3.85 5.25 -16.06
C ASN A 97 5.33 5.29 -15.64
N GLU A 98 5.93 4.16 -15.25
CA GLU A 98 7.28 4.10 -14.74
C GLU A 98 8.20 3.31 -15.66
N SER A 99 9.27 3.93 -16.17
CA SER A 99 10.18 3.29 -17.14
C SER A 99 10.91 2.07 -16.56
N ARG A 100 11.07 1.97 -15.22
CA ARG A 100 11.64 0.80 -14.56
C ARG A 100 10.88 -0.50 -14.85
N PHE A 101 9.59 -0.42 -15.21
CA PHE A 101 8.77 -1.58 -15.51
C PHE A 101 8.70 -1.92 -17.00
N ARG A 102 9.36 -1.15 -17.88
CA ARG A 102 9.29 -1.37 -19.35
C ARG A 102 9.72 -2.78 -19.76
N MET A 103 10.78 -3.31 -19.15
CA MET A 103 11.21 -4.68 -19.43
C MET A 103 10.17 -5.71 -18.99
N CYS A 104 9.57 -5.52 -17.81
CA CYS A 104 8.52 -6.41 -17.32
C CYS A 104 7.28 -6.38 -18.21
N LEU A 105 6.89 -5.19 -18.70
CA LEU A 105 5.76 -5.04 -19.63
C LEU A 105 6.03 -5.70 -20.97
N GLY A 106 7.26 -5.64 -21.51
CA GLY A 106 7.66 -6.36 -22.71
C GLY A 106 7.51 -7.88 -22.58
N PHE A 107 7.92 -8.45 -21.43
CA PHE A 107 7.71 -9.86 -21.12
C PHE A 107 6.24 -10.24 -20.91
N LEU A 108 5.43 -9.33 -20.36
CA LEU A 108 4.02 -9.56 -20.06
C LEU A 108 3.14 -9.48 -21.33
N VAL A 109 3.52 -8.68 -22.30
CA VAL A 109 2.86 -8.64 -23.63
C VAL A 109 3.07 -9.94 -24.39
N LEU A 110 4.19 -10.63 -24.19
CA LEU A 110 4.48 -11.94 -24.81
C LEU A 110 3.80 -13.12 -24.11
N ARG A 111 3.37 -12.95 -22.86
CA ARG A 111 2.54 -13.93 -22.13
C ARG A 111 1.20 -13.26 -21.85
N ARG A 112 0.14 -13.71 -22.50
CA ARG A 112 -1.25 -13.26 -22.26
C ARG A 112 -1.49 -13.08 -20.78
N LEU A 113 -1.72 -11.83 -20.36
CA LEU A 113 -1.94 -11.39 -18.98
C LEU A 113 -3.28 -11.84 -18.36
N ASP A 114 -3.92 -12.86 -18.92
CA ASP A 114 -5.22 -13.35 -18.46
C ASP A 114 -5.15 -14.21 -17.18
N THR A 115 -3.97 -14.39 -16.55
CA THR A 115 -3.83 -15.38 -15.48
C THR A 115 -3.04 -14.90 -14.25
N ILE A 116 -3.05 -13.62 -13.90
CA ILE A 116 -2.69 -13.24 -12.52
C ILE A 116 -3.98 -12.98 -11.74
N ARG A 117 -4.69 -14.06 -11.41
CA ARG A 117 -5.65 -14.07 -10.31
C ARG A 117 -4.83 -14.05 -9.03
N PHE A 118 -4.80 -12.92 -8.34
CA PHE A 118 -4.46 -12.90 -6.93
C PHE A 118 -5.54 -13.70 -6.21
N THR A 119 -5.26 -14.94 -5.87
CA THR A 119 -6.12 -15.74 -4.98
C THR A 119 -5.95 -15.17 -3.58
N PHE A 120 -6.90 -14.36 -3.13
CA PHE A 120 -7.09 -14.08 -1.72
C PHE A 120 -7.44 -15.42 -1.06
N LEU A 121 -6.51 -16.00 -0.32
CA LEU A 121 -6.81 -17.10 0.59
C LEU A 121 -7.67 -16.52 1.72
N SER A 122 -8.99 -16.61 1.56
CA SER A 122 -9.92 -16.48 2.66
C SER A 122 -9.69 -17.67 3.60
N HIS A 123 -8.98 -17.45 4.69
CA HIS A 123 -8.94 -18.39 5.79
C HIS A 123 -10.27 -18.27 6.56
N THR A 124 -11.29 -18.96 6.08
CA THR A 124 -12.43 -19.34 6.90
C THR A 124 -12.03 -20.64 7.58
N GLY A 125 -11.53 -20.55 8.81
CA GLY A 125 -11.39 -21.72 9.68
C GLY A 125 -12.79 -22.23 10.08
N PRO A 126 -12.96 -23.54 10.24
CA PRO A 126 -14.22 -24.10 10.73
C PRO A 126 -14.44 -23.80 12.21
N ALA A 127 -15.71 -23.70 12.56
CA ALA A 127 -16.22 -23.52 13.91
C ALA A 127 -15.80 -24.64 14.89
#